data_760fb372c9df1ef0619f5791b8965329
#
_entry.id   760fb372c9df1ef0619f5791b8965329
#
_cell.length_a   1.000
_cell.length_b   1.000
_cell.length_c   1.000
_cell.angle_alpha   90.00
_cell.angle_beta   90.00
_cell.angle_gamma   90.00
#
_symmetry.space_group_name_H-M   'P 1'
#
loop_
_entity.id
_entity.type
_entity.pdbx_description
1 polymer ?
#
loop_
_entity_poly.entity_id
_entity_poly.type
_entity_poly.pdbx_seq_one_letter_code
_entity_poly.pdbx_strand_id
1 'polypeptide(L)'
;ASIEILPVMESAAKIRAAVRARLDPNLIIVARTDALTEADAIERAKIYVEAGADLIQPISRCFTSIDGLRRLRQGCGVPLSLQLLGWLENDLTTEQIQEVAGLAVYPLVGLFTVTETLKQNYAQLWKSKSVHGLPQPMINMADSKKMIGFSEVEALQSMFLLGNLPKK
;
A
#
# COMPACT_ATOMS: atom_id res chain seq x y z
N ALA A 1 20.16 -8.54 6.82
CA ALA A 1 20.78 -7.80 5.72
C ALA A 1 20.88 -6.33 6.14
N SER A 2 22.06 -5.72 5.99
CA SER A 2 22.22 -4.27 6.17
C SER A 2 21.49 -3.53 5.04
N ILE A 3 20.73 -2.50 5.40
CA ILE A 3 20.17 -1.60 4.39
C ILE A 3 21.29 -0.62 4.02
N GLU A 4 21.69 -0.63 2.78
CA GLU A 4 22.64 0.34 2.24
C GLU A 4 21.86 1.50 1.64
N ILE A 5 22.22 2.73 2.04
CA ILE A 5 21.57 3.94 1.58
C ILE A 5 22.45 4.58 0.50
N LEU A 6 21.88 4.83 -0.66
CA LEU A 6 22.58 5.49 -1.76
C LEU A 6 22.98 6.93 -1.37
N PRO A 7 24.06 7.45 -1.95
CA PRO A 7 24.37 8.88 -1.88
C PRO A 7 23.17 9.73 -2.28
N VAL A 8 22.92 10.80 -1.54
CA VAL A 8 21.70 11.60 -1.71
C VAL A 8 21.56 12.18 -3.12
N MET A 9 22.67 12.57 -3.74
CA MET A 9 22.66 13.12 -5.10
C MET A 9 22.33 12.08 -6.17
N GLU A 10 22.74 10.82 -5.96
CA GLU A 10 22.36 9.71 -6.84
C GLU A 10 20.85 9.40 -6.70
N SER A 11 20.34 9.38 -5.49
CA SER A 11 18.91 9.21 -5.23
C SER A 11 18.09 10.32 -5.89
N ALA A 12 18.52 11.57 -5.75
CA ALA A 12 17.89 12.72 -6.40
C ALA A 12 17.93 12.64 -7.93
N ALA A 13 19.03 12.12 -8.49
CA ALA A 13 19.12 11.91 -9.94
C ALA A 13 18.12 10.88 -10.45
N LYS A 14 17.87 9.81 -9.68
CA LYS A 14 16.83 8.81 -10.00
C LYS A 14 15.43 9.41 -9.95
N ILE A 15 15.15 10.27 -8.96
CA ILE A 15 13.88 10.99 -8.87
C ILE A 15 13.69 11.92 -10.06
N ARG A 16 14.71 12.73 -10.43
CA ARG A 16 14.65 13.58 -11.63
C ARG A 16 14.39 12.77 -12.89
N ALA A 17 15.00 11.59 -13.03
CA ALA A 17 14.77 10.71 -14.17
C ALA A 17 13.30 10.22 -14.22
N ALA A 18 12.73 9.84 -13.09
CA ALA A 18 11.31 9.45 -12.98
C ALA A 18 10.37 10.61 -13.33
N VAL A 19 10.64 11.81 -12.79
CA VAL A 19 9.88 13.03 -13.11
C VAL A 19 9.92 13.35 -14.60
N ARG A 20 11.11 13.25 -15.21
CA ARG A 20 11.28 13.48 -16.66
C ARG A 20 10.57 12.44 -17.53
N ALA A 21 10.47 11.21 -17.05
CA ALA A 21 9.79 10.12 -17.78
C ALA A 21 8.29 10.12 -17.60
N ARG A 22 7.75 10.91 -16.67
CA ARG A 22 6.33 11.00 -16.36
C ARG A 22 5.57 11.61 -17.55
N LEU A 23 4.66 10.83 -18.15
CA LEU A 23 3.81 11.27 -19.27
C LEU A 23 2.48 11.87 -18.77
N ASP A 24 1.90 11.29 -17.72
CA ASP A 24 0.71 11.80 -17.08
C ASP A 24 1.10 12.71 -15.91
N PRO A 25 0.75 14.02 -15.94
CA PRO A 25 1.06 14.93 -14.84
C PRO A 25 0.39 14.57 -13.52
N ASN A 26 -0.67 13.75 -13.54
CA ASN A 26 -1.36 13.28 -12.33
C ASN A 26 -0.67 12.06 -11.70
N LEU A 27 0.33 11.45 -12.34
CA LEU A 27 1.11 10.37 -11.75
C LEU A 27 1.96 10.90 -10.59
N ILE A 28 1.68 10.42 -9.39
CA ILE A 28 2.37 10.84 -8.16
C ILE A 28 3.71 10.10 -8.04
N ILE A 29 4.79 10.85 -7.84
CA ILE A 29 6.13 10.31 -7.56
C ILE A 29 6.40 10.39 -6.07
N VAL A 30 6.46 9.23 -5.43
CA VAL A 30 6.78 9.08 -4.01
C VAL A 30 8.26 8.77 -3.85
N ALA A 31 9.00 9.67 -3.20
CA ALA A 31 10.41 9.46 -2.90
C ALA A 31 10.59 8.88 -1.49
N ARG A 32 11.17 7.68 -1.42
CA ARG A 32 11.45 6.99 -0.16
C ARG A 32 12.83 7.32 0.35
N THR A 33 12.94 7.52 1.67
CA THR A 33 14.21 7.56 2.38
C THR A 33 14.26 6.51 3.48
N ASP A 34 15.37 5.77 3.53
CA ASP A 34 15.70 4.81 4.59
C ASP A 34 16.75 5.39 5.56
N ALA A 35 16.86 6.70 5.63
CA ALA A 35 17.77 7.40 6.54
C ALA A 35 17.64 6.88 7.99
N LEU A 36 18.76 6.81 8.69
CA LEU A 36 18.82 6.26 10.04
C LEU A 36 18.54 7.30 11.13
N THR A 37 18.60 8.59 10.76
CA THR A 37 18.34 9.72 11.68
C THR A 37 17.29 10.65 11.10
N GLU A 38 16.55 11.32 11.98
CA GLU A 38 15.56 12.30 11.60
C GLU A 38 16.18 13.46 10.80
N ALA A 39 17.35 13.96 11.22
CA ALA A 39 18.03 15.05 10.56
C ALA A 39 18.41 14.71 9.09
N ASP A 40 19.02 13.53 8.87
CA ASP A 40 19.35 13.05 7.51
C ASP A 40 18.09 12.83 6.68
N ALA A 41 17.02 12.29 7.28
CA ALA A 41 15.75 12.10 6.60
C ALA A 41 15.15 13.42 6.11
N ILE A 42 15.18 14.47 6.93
CA ILE A 42 14.66 15.79 6.57
C ILE A 42 15.51 16.45 5.48
N GLU A 43 16.82 16.35 5.58
CA GLU A 43 17.73 16.89 4.56
C GLU A 43 17.55 16.20 3.21
N ARG A 44 17.52 14.87 3.19
CA ARG A 44 17.24 14.09 1.99
C ARG A 44 15.88 14.44 1.39
N ALA A 45 14.85 14.55 2.23
CA ALA A 45 13.50 14.88 1.78
C ALA A 45 13.45 16.22 1.05
N LYS A 46 14.15 17.25 1.54
CA LYS A 46 14.26 18.55 0.84
C LYS A 46 14.84 18.39 -0.56
N ILE A 47 15.97 17.69 -0.66
CA ILE A 47 16.65 17.44 -1.94
C ILE A 47 15.78 16.62 -2.89
N TYR A 48 14.99 15.68 -2.37
CA TYR A 48 14.07 14.86 -3.17
C TYR A 48 12.88 15.68 -3.69
N VAL A 49 12.36 16.60 -2.89
CA VAL A 49 11.30 17.53 -3.32
C VAL A 49 11.83 18.49 -4.38
N GLU A 50 13.05 19.02 -4.21
CA GLU A 50 13.73 19.83 -5.25
C GLU A 50 13.95 19.04 -6.54
N ALA A 51 14.15 17.73 -6.44
CA ALA A 51 14.25 16.82 -7.61
C ALA A 51 12.89 16.53 -8.27
N GLY A 52 11.76 16.97 -7.67
CA GLY A 52 10.41 16.84 -8.20
C GLY A 52 9.57 15.73 -7.58
N ALA A 53 9.91 15.21 -6.40
CA ALA A 53 9.05 14.29 -5.67
C ALA A 53 7.79 14.99 -5.18
N ASP A 54 6.63 14.35 -5.36
CA ASP A 54 5.32 14.85 -4.94
C ASP A 54 5.00 14.49 -3.48
N LEU A 55 5.49 13.35 -3.02
CA LEU A 55 5.36 12.86 -1.64
C LEU A 55 6.70 12.32 -1.13
N ILE A 56 6.89 12.41 0.19
CA ILE A 56 8.03 11.77 0.86
C ILE A 56 7.56 10.58 1.68
N GLN A 57 8.22 9.44 1.51
CA GLN A 57 7.99 8.23 2.30
C GLN A 57 9.16 8.00 3.26
N PRO A 58 9.01 8.35 4.55
CA PRO A 58 10.02 8.02 5.54
C PRO A 58 9.89 6.55 5.97
N ILE A 59 11.02 5.93 6.33
CA ILE A 59 10.97 4.67 7.07
C ILE A 59 10.64 4.95 8.54
N SER A 60 9.80 4.10 9.14
CA SER A 60 9.35 4.30 10.53
C SER A 60 10.45 4.19 11.59
N ARG A 61 11.65 3.67 11.23
CA ARG A 61 12.74 3.46 12.19
C ARG A 61 13.41 4.72 12.70
N CYS A 62 13.49 5.76 11.87
CA CYS A 62 14.13 7.02 12.26
C CYS A 62 13.17 8.00 12.93
N PHE A 63 11.88 7.71 12.91
CA PHE A 63 10.85 8.51 13.58
C PHE A 63 10.16 7.67 14.66
N THR A 64 10.01 8.24 15.83
CA THR A 64 9.44 7.55 17.01
C THR A 64 8.25 8.30 17.61
N SER A 65 7.82 9.41 16.98
CA SER A 65 6.71 10.22 17.43
C SER A 65 6.06 10.99 16.29
N ILE A 66 4.82 11.42 16.51
CA ILE A 66 4.11 12.29 15.57
C ILE A 66 4.84 13.64 15.37
N ASP A 67 5.50 14.16 16.40
CA ASP A 67 6.24 15.42 16.29
C ASP A 67 7.44 15.32 15.36
N GLY A 68 8.09 14.17 15.29
CA GLY A 68 9.12 13.89 14.30
C GLY A 68 8.56 13.94 12.87
N LEU A 69 7.40 13.33 12.64
CA LEU A 69 6.72 13.38 11.34
C LEU A 69 6.25 14.79 10.98
N ARG A 70 5.78 15.57 11.95
CA ARG A 70 5.45 17.00 11.77
C ARG A 70 6.65 17.81 11.31
N ARG A 71 7.81 17.61 11.97
CA ARG A 71 9.07 18.27 11.56
C ARG A 71 9.49 17.88 10.15
N LEU A 72 9.39 16.60 9.79
CA LEU A 72 9.65 16.15 8.43
C LEU A 72 8.71 16.82 7.42
N ARG A 73 7.40 16.75 7.69
CA ARG A 73 6.35 17.35 6.84
C ARG A 73 6.56 18.84 6.62
N GLN A 74 6.88 19.55 7.69
CA GLN A 74 7.19 20.99 7.65
C GLN A 74 8.50 21.24 6.90
N GLY A 75 9.52 20.43 7.16
CA GLY A 75 10.85 20.59 6.58
C GLY A 75 10.89 20.34 5.07
N CYS A 76 10.15 19.37 4.56
CA CYS A 76 10.13 19.06 3.13
C CYS A 76 9.02 19.81 2.35
N GLY A 77 8.01 20.35 3.02
CA GLY A 77 6.95 21.16 2.39
C GLY A 77 5.89 20.36 1.60
N VAL A 78 6.03 19.04 1.47
CA VAL A 78 5.07 18.17 0.77
C VAL A 78 4.44 17.14 1.70
N PRO A 79 3.24 16.60 1.42
CA PRO A 79 2.63 15.56 2.24
C PRO A 79 3.48 14.29 2.30
N LEU A 80 3.31 13.52 3.39
CA LEU A 80 4.00 12.25 3.56
C LEU A 80 3.20 11.08 2.96
N SER A 81 3.91 10.05 2.52
CA SER A 81 3.36 8.73 2.26
C SER A 81 3.72 7.84 3.45
N LEU A 82 2.76 7.47 4.28
CA LEU A 82 3.00 6.65 5.46
C LEU A 82 2.63 5.19 5.19
N GLN A 83 3.58 4.29 5.45
CA GLN A 83 3.29 2.87 5.57
C GLN A 83 3.00 2.57 7.04
N LEU A 84 1.72 2.34 7.34
CA LEU A 84 1.24 2.12 8.70
C LEU A 84 1.64 0.74 9.18
N LEU A 85 2.79 0.69 9.84
CA LEU A 85 3.42 -0.47 10.43
C LEU A 85 4.02 -0.10 11.79
N GLY A 86 4.00 -1.05 12.72
CA GLY A 86 4.59 -0.86 14.05
C GLY A 86 3.92 0.30 14.80
N TRP A 87 4.71 1.25 15.30
CA TRP A 87 4.19 2.37 16.06
C TRP A 87 3.27 3.30 15.23
N LEU A 88 3.49 3.44 13.92
CA LEU A 88 2.62 4.22 13.05
C LEU A 88 1.19 3.67 12.99
N GLU A 89 1.05 2.33 13.09
CA GLU A 89 -0.25 1.66 13.10
C GLU A 89 -0.89 1.66 14.48
N ASN A 90 -0.07 1.49 15.54
CA ASN A 90 -0.57 1.24 16.88
C ASN A 90 -0.78 2.52 17.72
N ASP A 91 0.02 3.55 17.48
CA ASP A 91 0.11 4.72 18.38
C ASP A 91 -0.45 6.00 17.74
N LEU A 92 -0.61 6.06 16.41
CA LEU A 92 -1.16 7.24 15.74
C LEU A 92 -2.68 7.19 15.63
N THR A 93 -3.33 8.32 15.93
CA THR A 93 -4.76 8.49 15.63
C THR A 93 -4.97 8.81 14.14
N THR A 94 -6.20 8.61 13.67
CA THR A 94 -6.59 8.93 12.28
C THR A 94 -6.36 10.41 11.98
N GLU A 95 -6.64 11.31 12.94
CA GLU A 95 -6.45 12.75 12.81
C GLU A 95 -4.96 13.11 12.66
N GLN A 96 -4.10 12.46 13.44
CA GLN A 96 -2.65 12.63 13.34
C GLN A 96 -2.09 12.15 12.00
N ILE A 97 -2.62 11.04 11.48
CA ILE A 97 -2.25 10.55 10.14
C ILE A 97 -2.70 11.56 9.09
N GLN A 98 -3.94 12.04 9.15
CA GLN A 98 -4.48 13.03 8.21
C GLN A 98 -3.73 14.36 8.22
N GLU A 99 -3.20 14.76 9.37
CA GLU A 99 -2.42 16.00 9.52
C GLU A 99 -1.14 15.98 8.67
N VAL A 100 -0.46 14.86 8.59
CA VAL A 100 0.87 14.80 7.98
C VAL A 100 0.90 14.04 6.64
N ALA A 101 -0.02 13.11 6.42
CA ALA A 101 -0.01 12.22 5.25
C ALA A 101 -0.93 12.71 4.13
N GLY A 102 -0.46 12.60 2.89
CA GLY A 102 -1.28 12.62 1.69
C GLY A 102 -1.65 11.22 1.20
N LEU A 103 -0.91 10.20 1.69
CA LEU A 103 -1.15 8.80 1.38
C LEU A 103 -0.88 7.93 2.61
N ALA A 104 -1.88 7.20 3.06
CA ALA A 104 -1.78 6.20 4.12
C ALA A 104 -1.96 4.80 3.54
N VAL A 105 -0.98 3.93 3.75
CA VAL A 105 -0.95 2.56 3.23
C VAL A 105 -0.95 1.58 4.38
N TYR A 106 -1.86 0.61 4.35
CA TYR A 106 -1.96 -0.51 5.30
C TYR A 106 -1.44 -1.79 4.63
N PRO A 107 -0.11 -1.99 4.55
CA PRO A 107 0.47 -2.97 3.64
C PRO A 107 0.25 -4.43 4.06
N LEU A 108 0.00 -4.69 5.32
CA LEU A 108 -0.07 -6.05 5.86
C LEU A 108 -1.48 -6.54 6.22
N VAL A 109 -2.49 -5.67 6.21
CA VAL A 109 -3.86 -6.04 6.61
C VAL A 109 -4.38 -7.23 5.80
N GLY A 110 -4.31 -7.15 4.47
CA GLY A 110 -4.80 -8.24 3.61
C GLY A 110 -4.00 -9.53 3.81
N LEU A 111 -2.68 -9.43 3.78
CA LEU A 111 -1.79 -10.59 3.92
C LEU A 111 -1.95 -11.28 5.27
N PHE A 112 -1.96 -10.52 6.36
CA PHE A 112 -2.04 -11.10 7.70
C PHE A 112 -3.42 -11.68 8.01
N THR A 113 -4.49 -11.01 7.56
CA THR A 113 -5.85 -11.53 7.67
C THR A 113 -5.99 -12.87 6.94
N VAL A 114 -5.57 -12.94 5.68
CA VAL A 114 -5.64 -14.18 4.90
C VAL A 114 -4.79 -15.28 5.53
N THR A 115 -3.56 -14.96 5.95
CA THR A 115 -2.64 -15.94 6.54
C THR A 115 -3.22 -16.54 7.81
N GLU A 116 -3.72 -15.72 8.74
CA GLU A 116 -4.28 -16.23 10.00
C GLU A 116 -5.56 -17.01 9.76
N THR A 117 -6.44 -16.52 8.88
CA THR A 117 -7.67 -17.24 8.50
C THR A 117 -7.38 -18.63 7.91
N LEU A 118 -6.46 -18.71 6.96
CA LEU A 118 -6.06 -19.99 6.34
C LEU A 118 -5.42 -20.92 7.35
N LYS A 119 -4.53 -20.41 8.20
CA LYS A 119 -3.87 -21.20 9.25
C LYS A 119 -4.91 -21.85 10.20
N GLN A 120 -5.89 -21.09 10.66
CA GLN A 120 -6.93 -21.59 11.54
C GLN A 120 -7.83 -22.63 10.85
N ASN A 121 -8.30 -22.33 9.64
CA ASN A 121 -9.18 -23.21 8.91
C ASN A 121 -8.48 -24.52 8.51
N TYR A 122 -7.25 -24.48 8.04
CA TYR A 122 -6.50 -25.68 7.69
C TYR A 122 -6.13 -26.53 8.91
N ALA A 123 -5.82 -25.92 10.04
CA ALA A 123 -5.58 -26.65 11.29
C ALA A 123 -6.83 -27.43 11.73
N GLN A 124 -8.01 -26.81 11.62
CA GLN A 124 -9.29 -27.48 11.94
C GLN A 124 -9.64 -28.57 10.90
N LEU A 125 -9.50 -28.26 9.61
CA LEU A 125 -9.74 -29.23 8.54
C LEU A 125 -8.85 -30.47 8.69
N TRP A 126 -7.59 -30.29 9.04
CA TRP A 126 -6.65 -31.40 9.28
C TRP A 126 -7.15 -32.32 10.40
N LYS A 127 -7.68 -31.75 11.49
CA LYS A 127 -8.22 -32.52 12.62
C LYS A 127 -9.54 -33.21 12.33
N SER A 128 -10.51 -32.47 11.78
CA SER A 128 -11.89 -32.93 11.60
C SER A 128 -12.13 -33.68 10.30
N LYS A 129 -11.25 -33.51 9.28
CA LYS A 129 -11.42 -33.97 7.90
C LYS A 129 -12.75 -33.47 7.28
N SER A 130 -13.28 -32.35 7.79
CA SER A 130 -14.55 -31.77 7.39
C SER A 130 -14.44 -30.24 7.35
N VAL A 131 -15.19 -29.63 6.43
CA VAL A 131 -15.35 -28.18 6.35
C VAL A 131 -16.43 -27.66 7.31
N HIS A 132 -17.17 -28.55 7.98
CA HIS A 132 -18.13 -28.14 9.00
C HIS A 132 -17.42 -27.67 10.27
N GLY A 133 -17.85 -26.53 10.79
CA GLY A 133 -17.27 -25.98 12.03
C GLY A 133 -15.88 -25.37 11.84
N LEU A 134 -15.53 -24.90 10.65
CA LEU A 134 -14.34 -24.10 10.46
C LEU A 134 -14.45 -22.81 11.31
N PRO A 135 -13.36 -22.40 12.00
CA PRO A 135 -13.38 -21.25 12.88
C PRO A 135 -13.56 -19.91 12.16
N GLN A 136 -13.18 -19.84 10.89
CA GLN A 136 -13.34 -18.64 10.07
C GLN A 136 -14.28 -18.91 8.90
N PRO A 137 -15.16 -17.95 8.58
CA PRO A 137 -16.10 -18.12 7.47
C PRO A 137 -15.40 -18.24 6.13
N MET A 138 -15.99 -19.03 5.23
CA MET A 138 -15.61 -19.05 3.82
C MET A 138 -16.62 -18.23 3.01
N ILE A 139 -16.15 -17.54 1.98
CA ILE A 139 -17.03 -16.95 0.98
C ILE A 139 -17.84 -18.06 0.30
N ASN A 140 -19.12 -17.87 0.09
CA ASN A 140 -19.92 -18.81 -0.67
C ASN A 140 -19.66 -18.71 -2.19
N MET A 141 -20.07 -19.73 -2.95
CA MET A 141 -19.78 -19.81 -4.38
C MET A 141 -20.42 -18.66 -5.17
N ALA A 142 -21.62 -18.21 -4.81
CA ALA A 142 -22.32 -17.15 -5.53
C ALA A 142 -21.60 -15.81 -5.37
N ASP A 143 -21.22 -15.46 -4.14
CA ASP A 143 -20.47 -14.22 -3.85
C ASP A 143 -19.05 -14.26 -4.45
N SER A 144 -18.41 -15.44 -4.41
CA SER A 144 -17.10 -15.62 -5.04
C SER A 144 -17.17 -15.38 -6.56
N LYS A 145 -18.16 -15.97 -7.24
CA LYS A 145 -18.36 -15.75 -8.68
C LYS A 145 -18.62 -14.28 -9.00
N LYS A 146 -19.44 -13.60 -8.20
CA LYS A 146 -19.72 -12.18 -8.36
C LYS A 146 -18.45 -11.34 -8.20
N MET A 147 -17.66 -11.63 -7.16
CA MET A 147 -16.42 -10.91 -6.86
C MET A 147 -15.39 -10.97 -7.99
N ILE A 148 -15.27 -12.14 -8.66
CA ILE A 148 -14.32 -12.33 -9.78
C ILE A 148 -14.90 -11.92 -11.15
N GLY A 149 -16.07 -11.26 -11.19
CA GLY A 149 -16.68 -10.80 -12.45
C GLY A 149 -17.34 -11.90 -13.30
N PHE A 150 -17.61 -13.08 -12.73
CA PHE A 150 -18.16 -14.19 -13.50
C PHE A 150 -19.54 -13.89 -14.09
N SER A 151 -20.35 -13.05 -13.42
CA SER A 151 -21.65 -12.61 -13.93
C SER A 151 -21.55 -11.82 -15.23
N GLU A 152 -20.49 -11.04 -15.43
CA GLU A 152 -20.23 -10.32 -16.68
C GLU A 152 -19.90 -11.30 -17.80
N VAL A 153 -19.11 -12.31 -17.51
CA VAL A 153 -18.77 -13.37 -18.47
C VAL A 153 -20.02 -14.13 -18.89
N GLU A 154 -20.90 -14.48 -17.95
CA GLU A 154 -22.18 -15.17 -18.24
C GLU A 154 -23.10 -14.29 -19.09
N ALA A 155 -23.16 -12.98 -18.81
CA ALA A 155 -23.94 -12.03 -19.63
C ALA A 155 -23.38 -11.91 -21.05
N LEU A 156 -22.08 -11.81 -21.22
CA LEU A 156 -21.43 -11.78 -22.54
C LEU A 156 -21.63 -13.09 -23.30
N GLN A 157 -21.51 -14.24 -22.64
CA GLN A 157 -21.81 -15.53 -23.25
C GLN A 157 -23.27 -15.61 -23.73
N SER A 158 -24.22 -15.14 -22.93
CA SER A 158 -25.63 -15.11 -23.29
C SER A 158 -25.92 -14.18 -24.48
N MET A 159 -25.15 -13.10 -24.60
CA MET A 159 -25.30 -12.14 -25.68
C MET A 159 -24.70 -12.63 -27.01
N PHE A 160 -23.55 -13.28 -26.96
CA PHE A 160 -22.75 -13.57 -28.15
C PHE A 160 -22.72 -15.06 -28.56
N LEU A 161 -23.21 -16.00 -27.74
CA LEU A 161 -23.32 -17.40 -28.17
C LEU A 161 -24.42 -17.57 -29.22
N LEU A 162 -24.08 -18.24 -30.32
CA LEU A 162 -24.90 -18.42 -31.53
C LEU A 162 -26.30 -18.98 -31.29
N GLY A 163 -26.57 -19.62 -30.15
CA GLY A 163 -27.89 -20.13 -29.78
C GLY A 163 -28.90 -19.08 -29.34
N ASN A 164 -28.46 -17.88 -29.01
CA ASN A 164 -29.27 -16.79 -28.46
C ASN A 164 -29.45 -15.60 -29.43
N LEU A 165 -28.94 -15.69 -30.65
CA LEU A 165 -29.21 -14.67 -31.67
C LEU A 165 -30.70 -14.73 -32.06
N PRO A 166 -31.44 -13.60 -32.09
CA PRO A 166 -32.80 -13.59 -32.57
C PRO A 166 -32.82 -14.15 -34.00
N LYS A 167 -33.65 -15.14 -34.23
CA LYS A 167 -33.89 -15.67 -35.59
C LYS A 167 -34.37 -14.47 -36.40
N LYS A 168 -33.65 -14.12 -37.47
CA LYS A 168 -34.07 -13.14 -38.47
C LYS A 168 -35.36 -13.55 -39.15
#